data_235da9700f24b181d3a10fcf8a54e025
#
_entry.id   235da9700f24b181d3a10fcf8a54e025
#
_cell.length_a   1.000
_cell.length_b   1.000
_cell.length_c   1.000
_cell.angle_alpha   90.00
_cell.angle_beta   90.00
_cell.angle_gamma   90.00
#
_symmetry.space_group_name_H-M   'P 1'
#
loop_
_entity.id
_entity.type
_entity.pdbx_description
1 polymer ?
#
loop_
_entity_poly.entity_id
_entity_poly.type
_entity_poly.pdbx_seq_one_letter_code
_entity_poly.pdbx_strand_id
1 'polypeptide(L)'
;MSYHKENLKEKLVEIAWEICKTESWQKVNMRLVAEKAEVSTTAFYRHFKNKTDLKAELMRRGFQILYEGMEDLTNNFSSYGAHYIRFGLDYPHIYDLMFGNTDLDMSLYPDLEALSDASFSGIFEGLKSFMPDESDNDVMVKAYNVWASVHGIV
;
A
#
# COMPACT_ATOMS: atom_id res chain seq x y z
N MET A 1 -1.05 30.06 -6.36
CA MET A 1 -2.12 29.16 -6.91
C MET A 1 -1.81 27.66 -6.83
N SER A 2 -0.60 27.23 -6.48
CA SER A 2 -0.22 25.80 -6.31
C SER A 2 -0.83 25.15 -5.05
N TYR A 3 -0.84 25.85 -3.92
CA TYR A 3 -1.28 25.33 -2.61
C TYR A 3 -2.72 24.78 -2.56
N HIS A 4 -3.65 25.38 -3.30
CA HIS A 4 -5.04 24.86 -3.37
C HIS A 4 -5.19 23.59 -4.21
N LYS A 5 -4.26 23.32 -5.12
CA LYS A 5 -4.33 22.20 -6.05
C LYS A 5 -3.82 20.89 -5.41
N GLU A 6 -2.76 20.98 -4.63
CA GLU A 6 -2.22 19.85 -3.83
C GLU A 6 -3.21 19.42 -2.76
N ASN A 7 -3.79 20.38 -2.05
CA ASN A 7 -4.81 20.12 -1.03
C ASN A 7 -6.04 19.36 -1.57
N LEU A 8 -6.49 19.63 -2.82
CA LEU A 8 -7.64 18.90 -3.39
C LEU A 8 -7.29 17.46 -3.77
N LYS A 9 -6.10 17.19 -4.32
CA LYS A 9 -5.66 15.81 -4.61
C LYS A 9 -5.64 14.98 -3.33
N GLU A 10 -5.03 15.49 -2.27
CA GLU A 10 -4.97 14.84 -0.97
C GLU A 10 -6.37 14.61 -0.38
N LYS A 11 -7.27 15.61 -0.45
CA LYS A 11 -8.65 15.49 -0.01
C LYS A 11 -9.39 14.37 -0.75
N LEU A 12 -9.20 14.24 -2.05
CA LEU A 12 -9.82 13.18 -2.86
C LEU A 12 -9.29 11.78 -2.47
N VAL A 13 -7.98 11.67 -2.24
CA VAL A 13 -7.35 10.43 -1.76
C VAL A 13 -7.87 10.07 -0.36
N GLU A 14 -7.94 11.04 0.56
CA GLU A 14 -8.45 10.83 1.91
C GLU A 14 -9.89 10.31 1.91
N ILE A 15 -10.77 10.92 1.12
CA ILE A 15 -12.16 10.48 0.99
C ILE A 15 -12.24 9.05 0.46
N ALA A 16 -11.47 8.74 -0.59
CA ALA A 16 -11.44 7.40 -1.16
C ALA A 16 -10.86 6.37 -0.16
N TRP A 17 -9.85 6.75 0.61
CA TRP A 17 -9.27 5.96 1.69
C TRP A 17 -10.30 5.65 2.78
N GLU A 18 -11.02 6.65 3.27
CA GLU A 18 -12.07 6.44 4.27
C GLU A 18 -13.21 5.51 3.78
N ILE A 19 -13.55 5.58 2.48
CA ILE A 19 -14.49 4.62 1.90
C ILE A 19 -13.89 3.22 1.91
N CYS A 20 -12.62 3.05 1.50
CA CYS A 20 -11.94 1.76 1.46
C CYS A 20 -11.65 1.15 2.84
N LYS A 21 -11.69 1.91 3.93
CA LYS A 21 -11.58 1.35 5.28
C LYS A 21 -12.78 0.48 5.66
N THR A 22 -13.95 0.75 5.10
CA THR A 22 -15.20 0.07 5.44
C THR A 22 -15.85 -0.67 4.30
N GLU A 23 -15.47 -0.35 3.07
CA GLU A 23 -16.07 -0.87 1.86
C GLU A 23 -14.98 -1.33 0.88
N SER A 24 -15.31 -2.35 0.07
CA SER A 24 -14.39 -2.80 -0.98
C SER A 24 -14.16 -1.72 -2.06
N TRP A 25 -12.99 -1.79 -2.71
CA TRP A 25 -12.62 -0.89 -3.82
C TRP A 25 -13.67 -0.77 -4.92
N GLN A 26 -14.44 -1.84 -5.16
CA GLN A 26 -15.51 -1.85 -6.17
C GLN A 26 -16.58 -0.80 -5.87
N LYS A 27 -16.80 -0.45 -4.60
CA LYS A 27 -17.75 0.58 -4.17
C LYS A 27 -17.25 2.01 -4.40
N VAL A 28 -15.94 2.20 -4.51
CA VAL A 28 -15.36 3.51 -4.81
C VAL A 28 -15.65 3.88 -6.26
N ASN A 29 -16.27 5.03 -6.49
CA ASN A 29 -16.41 5.62 -7.81
C ASN A 29 -16.10 7.12 -7.77
N MET A 30 -15.62 7.63 -8.90
CA MET A 30 -15.11 9.00 -9.01
C MET A 30 -16.18 10.06 -8.75
N ARG A 31 -17.46 9.77 -9.10
CA ARG A 31 -18.57 10.68 -8.83
C ARG A 31 -18.83 10.79 -7.32
N LEU A 32 -18.88 9.66 -6.63
CA LEU A 32 -19.07 9.62 -5.18
C LEU A 32 -17.95 10.36 -4.45
N VAL A 33 -16.68 10.15 -4.86
CA VAL A 33 -15.53 10.83 -4.26
C VAL A 33 -15.60 12.34 -4.51
N ALA A 34 -15.93 12.78 -5.73
CA ALA A 34 -16.09 14.21 -6.07
C ALA A 34 -17.23 14.85 -5.27
N GLU A 35 -18.39 14.17 -5.16
CA GLU A 35 -19.53 14.61 -4.38
C GLU A 35 -19.18 14.81 -2.90
N LYS A 36 -18.53 13.82 -2.29
CA LYS A 36 -18.05 13.90 -0.90
C LYS A 36 -17.00 14.99 -0.69
N ALA A 37 -16.21 15.29 -1.72
CA ALA A 37 -15.24 16.38 -1.71
C ALA A 37 -15.85 17.77 -1.94
N GLU A 38 -17.15 17.81 -2.27
CA GLU A 38 -17.89 19.04 -2.64
C GLU A 38 -17.31 19.73 -3.88
N VAL A 39 -16.88 18.92 -4.87
CA VAL A 39 -16.34 19.40 -6.14
C VAL A 39 -17.03 18.75 -7.34
N SER A 40 -16.88 19.35 -8.51
CA SER A 40 -17.38 18.74 -9.74
C SER A 40 -16.52 17.54 -10.14
N THR A 41 -17.11 16.59 -10.89
CA THR A 41 -16.35 15.49 -11.50
C THR A 41 -15.26 15.98 -12.44
N THR A 42 -15.46 17.13 -13.09
CA THR A 42 -14.42 17.79 -13.89
C THR A 42 -13.20 18.18 -13.04
N ALA A 43 -13.43 18.68 -11.83
CA ALA A 43 -12.34 18.99 -10.90
C ALA A 43 -11.59 17.73 -10.46
N PHE A 44 -12.30 16.62 -10.23
CA PHE A 44 -11.68 15.32 -9.96
C PHE A 44 -10.75 14.90 -11.11
N TYR A 45 -11.21 14.94 -12.36
CA TYR A 45 -10.44 14.53 -13.54
C TYR A 45 -9.21 15.42 -13.85
N ARG A 46 -9.06 16.57 -13.21
CA ARG A 46 -7.83 17.37 -13.27
C ARG A 46 -6.69 16.77 -12.43
N HIS A 47 -7.01 15.87 -11.49
CA HIS A 47 -6.04 15.22 -10.60
C HIS A 47 -5.83 13.74 -10.94
N PHE A 48 -6.88 13.05 -11.37
CA PHE A 48 -6.88 11.62 -11.70
C PHE A 48 -7.48 11.40 -13.08
N LYS A 49 -6.70 10.89 -14.03
CA LYS A 49 -7.17 10.63 -15.40
C LYS A 49 -8.27 9.56 -15.44
N ASN A 50 -8.19 8.60 -14.52
CA ASN A 50 -9.10 7.48 -14.42
C ASN A 50 -9.15 6.93 -12.98
N LYS A 51 -9.97 5.90 -12.78
CA LYS A 51 -10.08 5.22 -11.47
C LYS A 51 -8.78 4.51 -11.07
N THR A 52 -7.99 4.06 -12.04
CA THR A 52 -6.73 3.35 -11.78
C THR A 52 -5.66 4.26 -11.17
N ASP A 53 -5.60 5.54 -11.60
CA ASP A 53 -4.68 6.51 -10.99
C ASP A 53 -5.01 6.74 -9.50
N LEU A 54 -6.30 6.80 -9.16
CA LEU A 54 -6.73 6.89 -7.75
C LEU A 54 -6.39 5.61 -6.98
N LYS A 55 -6.57 4.43 -7.62
CA LYS A 55 -6.17 3.14 -7.04
C LYS A 55 -4.69 3.13 -6.69
N ALA A 56 -3.83 3.57 -7.61
CA ALA A 56 -2.38 3.63 -7.39
C ALA A 56 -2.02 4.52 -6.19
N GLU A 57 -2.71 5.66 -6.01
CA GLU A 57 -2.48 6.53 -4.84
C GLU A 57 -2.91 5.88 -3.52
N LEU A 58 -4.03 5.15 -3.52
CA LEU A 58 -4.46 4.40 -2.33
C LEU A 58 -3.50 3.27 -2.00
N MET A 59 -3.02 2.53 -3.01
CA MET A 59 -2.01 1.49 -2.81
C MET A 59 -0.70 2.08 -2.29
N ARG A 60 -0.24 3.22 -2.85
CA ARG A 60 0.96 3.92 -2.36
C ARG A 60 0.83 4.28 -0.88
N ARG A 61 -0.31 4.85 -0.48
CA ARG A 61 -0.58 5.18 0.93
C ARG A 61 -0.59 3.93 1.80
N GLY A 62 -1.19 2.83 1.34
CA GLY A 62 -1.20 1.55 2.06
C GLY A 62 0.21 1.01 2.27
N PHE A 63 1.03 0.96 1.22
CA PHE A 63 2.43 0.52 1.32
C PHE A 63 3.27 1.46 2.18
N GLN A 64 3.04 2.77 2.13
CA GLN A 64 3.73 3.74 2.98
C GLN A 64 3.43 3.50 4.46
N ILE A 65 2.15 3.34 4.84
CA ILE A 65 1.75 3.05 6.22
C ILE A 65 2.36 1.71 6.69
N LEU A 66 2.32 0.69 5.83
CA LEU A 66 2.91 -0.61 6.12
C LEU A 66 4.43 -0.49 6.32
N TYR A 67 5.14 0.21 5.44
CA TYR A 67 6.59 0.40 5.49
C TYR A 67 7.02 1.22 6.70
N GLU A 68 6.42 2.40 6.94
CA GLU A 68 6.74 3.28 8.08
C GLU A 68 6.58 2.54 9.42
N GLY A 69 5.56 1.69 9.56
CA GLY A 69 5.41 0.87 10.75
C GLY A 69 6.46 -0.25 10.91
N MET A 70 7.23 -0.54 9.87
CA MET A 70 8.26 -1.58 9.85
C MET A 70 9.68 -1.04 10.05
N GLU A 71 9.96 0.23 9.73
CA GLU A 71 11.32 0.82 9.81
C GLU A 71 11.97 0.66 11.19
N ASP A 72 11.21 0.89 12.26
CA ASP A 72 11.71 0.75 13.63
C ASP A 72 11.81 -0.71 14.11
N LEU A 73 11.31 -1.67 13.33
CA LEU A 73 11.16 -3.07 13.73
C LEU A 73 12.19 -4.00 13.08
N THR A 74 13.12 -3.48 12.26
CA THR A 74 14.15 -4.27 11.57
C THR A 74 15.03 -5.10 12.52
N ASN A 75 15.20 -4.65 13.76
CA ASN A 75 15.94 -5.37 14.80
C ASN A 75 15.06 -6.38 15.60
N ASN A 76 13.76 -6.44 15.33
CA ASN A 76 12.82 -7.34 16.00
C ASN A 76 11.87 -7.99 15.00
N PHE A 77 12.32 -9.08 14.40
CA PHE A 77 11.61 -9.80 13.34
C PHE A 77 10.20 -10.26 13.75
N SER A 78 9.99 -10.61 15.02
CA SER A 78 8.67 -10.99 15.54
C SER A 78 7.69 -9.81 15.51
N SER A 79 8.16 -8.62 15.87
CA SER A 79 7.35 -7.39 15.81
C SER A 79 7.02 -6.97 14.37
N TYR A 80 7.94 -7.20 13.44
CA TYR A 80 7.74 -6.99 12.01
C TYR A 80 6.56 -7.83 11.48
N GLY A 81 6.56 -9.15 11.72
CA GLY A 81 5.46 -10.04 11.31
C GLY A 81 4.13 -9.67 11.97
N ALA A 82 4.16 -9.32 13.27
CA ALA A 82 2.98 -8.90 14.01
C ALA A 82 2.39 -7.59 13.45
N HIS A 83 3.25 -6.62 13.07
CA HIS A 83 2.80 -5.37 12.44
C HIS A 83 2.14 -5.63 11.08
N TYR A 84 2.75 -6.46 10.25
CA TYR A 84 2.20 -6.85 8.94
C TYR A 84 0.79 -7.45 9.06
N ILE A 85 0.65 -8.45 9.95
CA ILE A 85 -0.64 -9.11 10.20
C ILE A 85 -1.67 -8.11 10.73
N ARG A 86 -1.28 -7.28 11.69
CA ARG A 86 -2.17 -6.25 12.25
C ARG A 86 -2.65 -5.26 11.19
N PHE A 87 -1.76 -4.79 10.31
CA PHE A 87 -2.15 -3.92 9.20
C PHE A 87 -3.24 -4.57 8.33
N GLY A 88 -3.08 -5.85 7.96
CA GLY A 88 -4.08 -6.54 7.15
C GLY A 88 -5.43 -6.72 7.86
N LEU A 89 -5.40 -6.99 9.17
CA LEU A 89 -6.62 -7.11 9.99
C LEU A 89 -7.31 -5.77 10.24
N ASP A 90 -6.54 -4.69 10.44
CA ASP A 90 -7.07 -3.34 10.68
C ASP A 90 -7.59 -2.69 9.38
N TYR A 91 -7.02 -3.06 8.22
CA TYR A 91 -7.34 -2.49 6.91
C TYR A 91 -7.62 -3.58 5.83
N PRO A 92 -8.57 -4.50 6.04
CA PRO A 92 -8.74 -5.67 5.16
C PRO A 92 -9.04 -5.31 3.70
N HIS A 93 -9.84 -4.27 3.46
CA HIS A 93 -10.15 -3.84 2.10
C HIS A 93 -8.99 -3.09 1.41
N ILE A 94 -8.15 -2.41 2.19
CA ILE A 94 -6.91 -1.80 1.69
C ILE A 94 -5.89 -2.89 1.39
N TYR A 95 -5.77 -3.88 2.27
CA TYR A 95 -4.92 -5.04 2.07
C TYR A 95 -5.29 -5.81 0.78
N ASP A 96 -6.59 -6.08 0.58
CA ASP A 96 -7.09 -6.68 -0.66
C ASP A 96 -6.84 -5.79 -1.89
N LEU A 97 -6.92 -4.46 -1.75
CA LEU A 97 -6.57 -3.52 -2.80
C LEU A 97 -5.09 -3.60 -3.20
N MET A 98 -4.19 -3.79 -2.22
CA MET A 98 -2.72 -3.84 -2.40
C MET A 98 -2.25 -5.19 -2.96
N PHE A 99 -2.78 -6.29 -2.44
CA PHE A 99 -2.27 -7.64 -2.66
C PHE A 99 -3.24 -8.59 -3.37
N GLY A 100 -4.51 -8.22 -3.48
CA GLY A 100 -5.51 -9.00 -4.18
C GLY A 100 -5.33 -8.99 -5.71
N ASN A 101 -6.30 -9.56 -6.42
CA ASN A 101 -6.27 -9.54 -7.88
C ASN A 101 -6.40 -8.09 -8.39
N THR A 102 -5.27 -7.49 -8.73
CA THR A 102 -5.19 -6.11 -9.19
C THR A 102 -4.88 -6.06 -10.68
N ASP A 103 -5.72 -5.34 -11.45
CA ASP A 103 -5.51 -5.04 -12.86
C ASP A 103 -4.50 -3.90 -13.08
N LEU A 104 -3.83 -3.45 -12.01
CA LEU A 104 -2.88 -2.33 -12.08
C LEU A 104 -1.52 -2.82 -12.55
N ASP A 105 -1.04 -2.25 -13.64
CA ASP A 105 0.33 -2.41 -14.11
C ASP A 105 1.25 -1.52 -13.28
N MET A 106 1.98 -2.13 -12.33
CA MET A 106 2.88 -1.42 -11.40
C MET A 106 4.00 -0.68 -12.14
N SER A 107 4.45 -1.17 -13.30
CA SER A 107 5.52 -0.53 -14.10
C SER A 107 5.17 0.89 -14.56
N LEU A 108 3.88 1.23 -14.60
CA LEU A 108 3.40 2.58 -14.91
C LEU A 108 3.47 3.54 -13.69
N TYR A 109 3.78 3.02 -12.51
CA TYR A 109 3.80 3.73 -11.23
C TYR A 109 5.09 3.43 -10.46
N PRO A 110 6.26 3.89 -10.93
CA PRO A 110 7.57 3.50 -10.40
C PRO A 110 7.75 3.80 -8.90
N ASP A 111 7.14 4.88 -8.40
CA ASP A 111 7.19 5.19 -6.96
C ASP A 111 6.40 4.18 -6.11
N LEU A 112 5.28 3.67 -6.65
CA LEU A 112 4.48 2.63 -6.01
C LEU A 112 5.21 1.29 -6.05
N GLU A 113 5.81 0.94 -7.18
CA GLU A 113 6.63 -0.26 -7.35
C GLU A 113 7.79 -0.26 -6.33
N ALA A 114 8.53 0.86 -6.23
CA ALA A 114 9.62 1.00 -5.27
C ALA A 114 9.18 0.83 -3.80
N LEU A 115 8.00 1.34 -3.42
CA LEU A 115 7.45 1.15 -2.08
C LEU A 115 7.04 -0.30 -1.81
N SER A 116 6.45 -0.97 -2.80
CA SER A 116 6.12 -2.39 -2.72
C SER A 116 7.38 -3.24 -2.52
N ASP A 117 8.42 -2.98 -3.30
CA ASP A 117 9.71 -3.67 -3.20
C ASP A 117 10.39 -3.41 -1.85
N ALA A 118 10.37 -2.18 -1.37
CA ALA A 118 10.94 -1.80 -0.08
C ALA A 118 10.26 -2.57 1.08
N SER A 119 8.95 -2.77 1.02
CA SER A 119 8.23 -3.52 2.05
C SER A 119 8.64 -5.00 2.11
N PHE A 120 9.00 -5.61 0.99
CA PHE A 120 9.54 -6.98 0.94
C PHE A 120 11.03 -7.03 1.32
N SER A 121 11.82 -6.04 0.86
CA SER A 121 13.25 -5.97 1.14
C SER A 121 13.56 -5.95 2.64
N GLY A 122 12.71 -5.36 3.46
CA GLY A 122 12.85 -5.38 4.91
C GLY A 122 12.85 -6.80 5.51
N ILE A 123 12.11 -7.74 4.92
CA ILE A 123 12.14 -9.15 5.34
C ILE A 123 13.49 -9.78 5.01
N PHE A 124 13.98 -9.54 3.78
CA PHE A 124 15.28 -10.06 3.35
C PHE A 124 16.42 -9.52 4.22
N GLU A 125 16.51 -8.22 4.42
CA GLU A 125 17.56 -7.58 5.21
C GLU A 125 17.52 -8.03 6.69
N GLY A 126 16.32 -8.13 7.26
CA GLY A 126 16.12 -8.66 8.59
C GLY A 126 16.65 -10.08 8.72
N LEU A 127 16.29 -10.98 7.82
CA LEU A 127 16.79 -12.36 7.80
C LEU A 127 18.30 -12.44 7.58
N LYS A 128 18.84 -11.63 6.67
CA LYS A 128 20.29 -11.60 6.38
C LYS A 128 21.09 -11.18 7.59
N SER A 129 20.60 -10.28 8.42
CA SER A 129 21.25 -9.87 9.68
C SER A 129 21.34 -11.01 10.69
N PHE A 130 20.37 -11.92 10.70
CA PHE A 130 20.39 -13.13 11.57
C PHE A 130 21.20 -14.29 10.99
N MET A 131 21.40 -14.32 9.68
CA MET A 131 22.03 -15.41 8.93
C MET A 131 23.12 -14.86 8.00
N PRO A 132 24.16 -14.18 8.54
CA PRO A 132 25.15 -13.47 7.72
C PRO A 132 25.96 -14.39 6.81
N ASP A 133 26.14 -15.65 7.21
CA ASP A 133 26.95 -16.65 6.49
C ASP A 133 26.16 -17.40 5.40
N GLU A 134 24.83 -17.25 5.35
CA GLU A 134 24.02 -17.88 4.32
C GLU A 134 24.10 -17.12 2.98
N SER A 135 23.94 -17.85 1.88
CA SER A 135 23.89 -17.23 0.55
C SER A 135 22.66 -16.33 0.42
N ASP A 136 22.76 -15.27 -0.38
CA ASP A 136 21.63 -14.36 -0.61
C ASP A 136 20.44 -15.09 -1.24
N ASN A 137 20.71 -16.14 -2.06
CA ASN A 137 19.65 -16.95 -2.65
C ASN A 137 18.88 -17.76 -1.59
N ASP A 138 19.57 -18.35 -0.61
CA ASP A 138 18.93 -19.11 0.46
C ASP A 138 18.14 -18.19 1.39
N VAL A 139 18.68 -17.01 1.69
CA VAL A 139 17.99 -15.96 2.47
C VAL A 139 16.75 -15.48 1.71
N MET A 140 16.83 -15.29 0.40
CA MET A 140 15.69 -14.89 -0.42
C MET A 140 14.56 -15.92 -0.40
N VAL A 141 14.88 -17.22 -0.51
CA VAL A 141 13.89 -18.30 -0.40
C VAL A 141 13.20 -18.28 0.97
N LYS A 142 13.96 -18.05 2.05
CA LYS A 142 13.41 -17.93 3.40
C LYS A 142 12.53 -16.66 3.54
N ALA A 143 12.94 -15.54 2.94
CA ALA A 143 12.15 -14.30 2.94
C ALA A 143 10.78 -14.51 2.26
N TYR A 144 10.74 -15.18 1.10
CA TYR A 144 9.47 -15.55 0.46
C TYR A 144 8.62 -16.47 1.32
N ASN A 145 9.21 -17.46 2.01
CA ASN A 145 8.45 -18.34 2.90
C ASN A 145 7.84 -17.58 4.09
N VAL A 146 8.59 -16.67 4.69
CA VAL A 146 8.09 -15.81 5.77
C VAL A 146 6.96 -14.91 5.27
N TRP A 147 7.19 -14.24 4.15
CA TRP A 147 6.18 -13.38 3.54
C TRP A 147 4.89 -14.16 3.22
N ALA A 148 5.01 -15.31 2.55
CA ALA A 148 3.86 -16.15 2.23
C ALA A 148 3.11 -16.64 3.49
N SER A 149 3.84 -16.92 4.58
CA SER A 149 3.24 -17.34 5.85
C SER A 149 2.43 -16.22 6.50
N VAL A 150 2.98 -15.01 6.63
CA VAL A 150 2.25 -13.87 7.21
C VAL A 150 1.11 -13.40 6.29
N HIS A 151 1.31 -13.44 4.99
CA HIS A 151 0.30 -13.10 3.98
C HIS A 151 -0.88 -14.08 4.00
N GLY A 152 -0.63 -15.36 4.25
CA GLY A 152 -1.68 -16.39 4.34
C GLY A 152 -2.48 -16.35 5.65
N ILE A 153 -2.08 -15.57 6.65
CA ILE A 153 -2.81 -15.38 7.92
C ILE A 153 -3.87 -14.28 7.78
N VAL A 154 -3.63 -13.28 6.94
CA VAL A 154 -4.54 -12.17 6.66
C VAL A 154 -5.62 -12.62 5.68
#